data_3b60c209d65d24a6bec9461869addcc4
#
_entry.id   3b60c209d65d24a6bec9461869addcc4
#
_cell.length_a   1.000
_cell.length_b   1.000
_cell.length_c   1.000
_cell.angle_alpha   90.00
_cell.angle_beta   90.00
_cell.angle_gamma   90.00
#
_symmetry.space_group_name_H-M   'P 1'
#
loop_
_entity.id
_entity.type
_entity.pdbx_description
1 polymer ?
#
loop_
_entity_poly.entity_id
_entity_poly.type
_entity_poly.pdbx_seq_one_letter_code
_entity_poly.pdbx_strand_id
1 'polypeptide(L)'
;MSEAAWKVLVVDDEPDVVEVTAMVFDGLEVEGRPVEVLRAYSGKAAIEAFTTDPDIAAAYIDVVMESEHAGLDVVRHVRQVLLNRYVRLILRTGNPGLAAREEIVKHLDIDDYREKQDLTAERLEISLITTLRTYQKLSAFKAACANP
;
A
#
# COMPACT_ATOMS: atom_id res chain seq x y z
N MET A 1 11.01 11.76 22.75
CA MET A 1 10.19 10.61 22.31
C MET A 1 10.25 10.52 20.80
N SER A 2 10.65 9.36 20.30
CA SER A 2 10.57 9.12 18.87
C SER A 2 9.11 8.84 18.51
N GLU A 3 8.64 9.47 17.46
CA GLU A 3 7.32 9.13 16.94
C GLU A 3 7.32 7.72 16.35
N ALA A 4 6.17 7.09 16.39
CA ALA A 4 6.01 5.76 15.81
C ALA A 4 6.32 5.81 14.32
N ALA A 5 6.99 4.77 13.82
CA ALA A 5 7.30 4.65 12.40
C ALA A 5 6.02 4.54 11.56
N TRP A 6 6.10 5.03 10.32
CA TRP A 6 5.07 4.76 9.32
C TRP A 6 5.21 3.31 8.88
N LYS A 7 4.17 2.52 9.06
CA LYS A 7 4.17 1.14 8.60
C LYS A 7 3.71 1.09 7.14
N VAL A 8 4.56 0.57 6.30
CA VAL A 8 4.31 0.46 4.86
C VAL A 8 4.46 -1.00 4.45
N LEU A 9 3.43 -1.57 3.86
CA LEU A 9 3.42 -2.96 3.43
C LEU A 9 3.76 -3.05 1.94
N VAL A 10 4.71 -3.90 1.60
CA VAL A 10 5.06 -4.20 0.21
C VAL A 10 4.66 -5.63 -0.09
N VAL A 11 3.82 -5.82 -1.09
CA VAL A 11 3.22 -7.12 -1.43
C VAL A 11 3.55 -7.47 -2.87
N ASP A 12 4.32 -8.54 -3.06
CA ASP A 12 4.67 -9.07 -4.38
C ASP A 12 5.13 -10.51 -4.20
N ASP A 13 4.81 -11.40 -5.14
CA ASP A 13 5.26 -12.79 -5.07
C ASP A 13 6.70 -12.95 -5.56
N GLU A 14 7.28 -11.92 -6.16
CA GLU A 14 8.69 -11.89 -6.52
C GLU A 14 9.51 -11.26 -5.40
N PRO A 15 10.30 -12.07 -4.65
CA PRO A 15 11.06 -11.53 -3.51
C PRO A 15 12.01 -10.40 -3.88
N ASP A 16 12.58 -10.44 -5.09
CA ASP A 16 13.50 -9.39 -5.55
C ASP A 16 12.79 -8.04 -5.66
N VAL A 17 11.55 -8.02 -6.14
CA VAL A 17 10.76 -6.79 -6.24
C VAL A 17 10.48 -6.22 -4.86
N VAL A 18 10.12 -7.09 -3.92
CA VAL A 18 9.88 -6.69 -2.52
C VAL A 18 11.13 -6.06 -1.93
N GLU A 19 12.28 -6.72 -2.09
CA GLU A 19 13.53 -6.23 -1.48
C GLU A 19 14.02 -4.94 -2.12
N VAL A 20 13.93 -4.80 -3.44
CA VAL A 20 14.33 -3.55 -4.11
C VAL A 20 13.44 -2.40 -3.64
N THR A 21 12.13 -2.62 -3.55
CA THR A 21 11.19 -1.60 -3.07
C THR A 21 11.47 -1.25 -1.59
N ALA A 22 11.70 -2.28 -0.77
CA ALA A 22 12.04 -2.07 0.63
C ALA A 22 13.31 -1.25 0.81
N MET A 23 14.33 -1.47 -0.03
CA MET A 23 15.56 -0.70 0.01
C MET A 23 15.33 0.78 -0.29
N VAL A 24 14.41 1.09 -1.20
CA VAL A 24 14.07 2.49 -1.50
C VAL A 24 13.39 3.16 -0.30
N PHE A 25 12.50 2.44 0.36
CA PHE A 25 11.72 2.98 1.47
C PHE A 25 12.46 2.98 2.80
N ASP A 26 13.36 2.04 2.99
CA ASP A 26 14.10 1.89 4.24
C ASP A 26 15.00 3.12 4.49
N GLY A 27 14.92 3.63 5.69
CA GLY A 27 15.70 4.82 6.06
C GLY A 27 15.11 6.15 5.63
N LEU A 28 13.98 6.16 4.92
CA LEU A 28 13.29 7.40 4.62
C LEU A 28 12.64 7.97 5.87
N GLU A 29 12.62 9.28 5.96
CA GLU A 29 11.82 10.00 6.95
C GLU A 29 10.77 10.82 6.24
N VAL A 30 9.53 10.74 6.72
CA VAL A 30 8.42 11.52 6.18
C VAL A 30 7.76 12.24 7.36
N GLU A 31 7.66 13.55 7.26
CA GLU A 31 7.11 14.39 8.35
C GLU A 31 7.77 14.09 9.69
N GLY A 32 9.09 13.91 9.69
CA GLY A 32 9.89 13.65 10.89
C GLY A 32 9.80 12.25 11.47
N ARG A 33 9.11 11.33 10.79
CA ARG A 33 8.93 9.94 11.25
C ARG A 33 9.61 8.96 10.29
N PRO A 34 10.30 7.94 10.81
CA PRO A 34 10.93 6.94 9.96
C PRO A 34 9.89 6.01 9.32
N VAL A 35 10.28 5.39 8.23
CA VAL A 35 9.46 4.36 7.54
C VAL A 35 9.90 2.98 7.99
N GLU A 36 8.94 2.16 8.40
CA GLU A 36 9.14 0.74 8.69
C GLU A 36 8.46 -0.08 7.59
N VAL A 37 9.23 -0.89 6.89
CA VAL A 37 8.70 -1.71 5.79
C VAL A 37 8.29 -3.08 6.29
N LEU A 38 7.05 -3.45 6.02
CA LEU A 38 6.54 -4.80 6.23
C LEU A 38 6.47 -5.50 4.86
N ARG A 39 6.67 -6.80 4.84
CA ARG A 39 6.75 -7.59 3.62
C ARG A 39 5.72 -8.69 3.60
N ALA A 40 5.07 -8.89 2.45
CA ALA A 40 4.20 -10.02 2.22
C ALA A 40 4.43 -10.54 0.80
N TYR A 41 4.49 -11.85 0.65
CA TYR A 41 4.84 -12.48 -0.61
C TYR A 41 3.66 -13.15 -1.29
N SER A 42 2.47 -12.91 -0.79
CA SER A 42 1.23 -13.41 -1.38
C SER A 42 0.06 -12.54 -0.93
N GLY A 43 -1.07 -12.67 -1.63
CA GLY A 43 -2.30 -12.00 -1.23
C GLY A 43 -2.77 -12.47 0.14
N LYS A 44 -2.67 -13.77 0.40
CA LYS A 44 -3.04 -14.35 1.69
C LYS A 44 -2.21 -13.74 2.82
N ALA A 45 -0.89 -13.65 2.65
CA ALA A 45 0.01 -13.06 3.64
C ALA A 45 -0.31 -11.58 3.85
N ALA A 46 -0.67 -10.87 2.77
CA ALA A 46 -1.07 -9.47 2.87
C ALA A 46 -2.33 -9.30 3.72
N ILE A 47 -3.34 -10.13 3.49
CA ILE A 47 -4.58 -10.10 4.26
C ILE A 47 -4.30 -10.37 5.74
N GLU A 48 -3.44 -11.32 6.04
CA GLU A 48 -3.02 -11.60 7.42
C GLU A 48 -2.35 -10.39 8.06
N ALA A 49 -1.48 -9.70 7.31
CA ALA A 49 -0.80 -8.50 7.80
C ALA A 49 -1.80 -7.38 8.13
N PHE A 50 -2.75 -7.13 7.26
CA PHE A 50 -3.78 -6.12 7.50
C PHE A 50 -4.71 -6.47 8.65
N THR A 51 -4.99 -7.76 8.83
CA THR A 51 -5.84 -8.23 9.93
C THR A 51 -5.14 -8.05 11.27
N THR A 52 -3.84 -8.34 11.31
CA THR A 52 -3.03 -8.27 12.52
C THR A 52 -2.68 -6.83 12.89
N ASP A 53 -2.44 -5.99 11.88
CA ASP A 53 -1.94 -4.63 12.09
C ASP A 53 -2.83 -3.60 11.37
N PRO A 54 -3.80 -3.02 12.09
CA PRO A 54 -4.69 -2.01 11.50
C PRO A 54 -4.01 -0.65 11.30
N ASP A 55 -2.78 -0.48 11.77
CA ASP A 55 -2.05 0.79 11.68
C ASP A 55 -1.14 0.89 10.46
N ILE A 56 -1.23 -0.06 9.54
CA ILE A 56 -0.52 0.05 8.27
C ILE A 56 -1.03 1.29 7.53
N ALA A 57 -0.11 2.18 7.19
CA ALA A 57 -0.46 3.47 6.58
C ALA A 57 -0.65 3.38 5.07
N ALA A 58 0.19 2.59 4.41
CA ALA A 58 0.17 2.45 2.97
C ALA A 58 0.60 1.04 2.57
N ALA A 59 0.13 0.58 1.42
CA ALA A 59 0.54 -0.70 0.88
C ALA A 59 0.71 -0.61 -0.63
N TYR A 60 1.80 -1.20 -1.12
CA TYR A 60 2.09 -1.34 -2.54
C TYR A 60 1.87 -2.80 -2.89
N ILE A 61 0.86 -3.07 -3.72
CA ILE A 61 0.32 -4.42 -3.92
C ILE A 61 0.39 -4.81 -5.39
N ASP A 62 1.06 -5.93 -5.69
CA ASP A 62 1.04 -6.51 -7.03
C ASP A 62 -0.34 -7.08 -7.33
N VAL A 63 -0.80 -6.90 -8.55
CA VAL A 63 -2.11 -7.41 -8.99
C VAL A 63 -2.08 -8.92 -9.15
N VAL A 64 -1.04 -9.44 -9.82
CA VAL A 64 -0.93 -10.87 -10.14
C VAL A 64 0.06 -11.53 -9.20
N MET A 65 -0.42 -12.48 -8.41
CA MET A 65 0.43 -13.23 -7.47
C MET A 65 0.04 -14.71 -7.55
N GLU A 66 -0.53 -15.28 -6.48
CA GLU A 66 -0.98 -16.68 -6.49
C GLU A 66 -2.17 -16.90 -7.42
N SER A 67 -2.86 -15.83 -7.81
CA SER A 67 -3.88 -15.83 -8.85
C SER A 67 -3.77 -14.55 -9.67
N GLU A 68 -4.46 -14.49 -10.79
CA GLU A 68 -4.48 -13.31 -11.66
C GLU A 68 -5.13 -12.10 -10.99
N HIS A 69 -5.91 -12.32 -9.92
CA HIS A 69 -6.66 -11.29 -9.24
C HIS A 69 -6.31 -11.15 -7.76
N ALA A 70 -5.20 -11.76 -7.33
CA ALA A 70 -4.84 -11.80 -5.92
C ALA A 70 -4.77 -10.40 -5.28
N GLY A 71 -4.12 -9.46 -5.96
CA GLY A 71 -4.02 -8.08 -5.46
C GLY A 71 -5.38 -7.38 -5.37
N LEU A 72 -6.25 -7.64 -6.34
CA LEU A 72 -7.60 -7.07 -6.35
C LEU A 72 -8.42 -7.63 -5.19
N ASP A 73 -8.27 -8.92 -4.90
CA ASP A 73 -8.95 -9.57 -3.79
C ASP A 73 -8.48 -9.01 -2.45
N VAL A 74 -7.19 -8.70 -2.33
CA VAL A 74 -6.65 -8.04 -1.13
C VAL A 74 -7.33 -6.69 -0.90
N VAL A 75 -7.43 -5.88 -1.95
CA VAL A 75 -8.09 -4.57 -1.87
C VAL A 75 -9.54 -4.71 -1.40
N ARG A 76 -10.28 -5.62 -2.01
CA ARG A 76 -11.68 -5.85 -1.62
C ARG A 76 -11.79 -6.28 -0.17
N HIS A 77 -10.94 -7.19 0.26
CA HIS A 77 -10.94 -7.68 1.63
C HIS A 77 -10.68 -6.55 2.64
N VAL A 78 -9.66 -5.74 2.36
CA VAL A 78 -9.29 -4.62 3.24
C VAL A 78 -10.43 -3.61 3.36
N ARG A 79 -11.05 -3.25 2.24
CA ARG A 79 -12.10 -2.23 2.23
C ARG A 79 -13.46 -2.75 2.69
N GLN A 80 -13.85 -3.96 2.26
CA GLN A 80 -15.21 -4.48 2.44
C GLN A 80 -15.36 -5.43 3.64
N VAL A 81 -14.32 -6.17 3.99
CA VAL A 81 -14.36 -7.11 5.12
C VAL A 81 -13.76 -6.50 6.37
N LEU A 82 -12.53 -5.99 6.26
CA LEU A 82 -11.87 -5.34 7.40
C LEU A 82 -12.38 -3.93 7.65
N LEU A 83 -13.07 -3.34 6.69
CA LEU A 83 -13.61 -1.99 6.75
C LEU A 83 -12.55 -0.94 7.04
N ASN A 84 -11.33 -1.19 6.60
CA ASN A 84 -10.22 -0.26 6.74
C ASN A 84 -10.25 0.72 5.57
N ARG A 85 -10.66 1.96 5.84
CA ARG A 85 -10.79 3.04 4.86
C ARG A 85 -9.60 3.99 4.84
N TYR A 86 -8.71 3.87 5.81
CA TYR A 86 -7.65 4.85 6.03
C TYR A 86 -6.34 4.45 5.38
N VAL A 87 -6.02 3.14 5.33
CA VAL A 87 -4.81 2.68 4.64
C VAL A 87 -4.86 3.08 3.17
N ARG A 88 -3.75 3.63 2.67
CA ARG A 88 -3.65 3.99 1.26
C ARG A 88 -3.20 2.77 0.47
N LEU A 89 -3.91 2.43 -0.59
CA LEU A 89 -3.65 1.24 -1.38
C LEU A 89 -3.21 1.63 -2.79
N ILE A 90 -2.01 1.22 -3.17
CA ILE A 90 -1.44 1.45 -4.48
C ILE A 90 -1.27 0.09 -5.17
N LEU A 91 -1.91 -0.10 -6.30
CA LEU A 91 -1.74 -1.31 -7.10
C LEU A 91 -0.58 -1.12 -8.08
N ARG A 92 0.22 -2.16 -8.23
CA ARG A 92 1.32 -2.22 -9.18
C ARG A 92 1.12 -3.40 -10.10
N THR A 93 1.34 -3.21 -11.38
CA THR A 93 1.24 -4.30 -12.33
C THR A 93 2.48 -4.36 -13.23
N GLY A 94 2.94 -5.58 -13.48
CA GLY A 94 3.99 -5.83 -14.46
C GLY A 94 3.43 -6.11 -15.84
N ASN A 95 2.12 -6.26 -15.95
CA ASN A 95 1.47 -6.61 -17.21
C ASN A 95 0.24 -5.71 -17.44
N PRO A 96 0.41 -4.58 -18.13
CA PRO A 96 -0.66 -3.60 -18.29
C PRO A 96 -1.82 -4.05 -19.15
N GLY A 97 -1.71 -5.19 -19.85
CA GLY A 97 -2.77 -5.70 -20.71
C GLY A 97 -3.79 -6.62 -20.04
N LEU A 98 -3.57 -7.00 -18.78
CA LEU A 98 -4.41 -8.01 -18.13
C LEU A 98 -5.78 -7.52 -17.68
N ALA A 99 -5.94 -6.24 -17.41
CA ALA A 99 -7.23 -5.70 -17.01
C ALA A 99 -7.36 -4.30 -17.55
N ALA A 100 -8.56 -3.93 -17.94
CA ALA A 100 -8.81 -2.55 -18.30
C ALA A 100 -8.58 -1.69 -17.06
N ARG A 101 -7.55 -0.85 -17.10
CA ARG A 101 -7.18 0.03 -15.96
C ARG A 101 -8.36 0.84 -15.47
N GLU A 102 -9.16 1.36 -16.39
CA GLU A 102 -10.34 2.14 -16.05
C GLU A 102 -11.34 1.35 -15.21
N GLU A 103 -11.57 0.08 -15.56
CA GLU A 103 -12.51 -0.75 -14.83
C GLU A 103 -12.04 -0.99 -13.39
N ILE A 104 -10.74 -1.22 -13.19
CA ILE A 104 -10.17 -1.40 -11.85
C ILE A 104 -10.35 -0.13 -11.03
N VAL A 105 -9.95 1.01 -11.58
CA VAL A 105 -9.99 2.28 -10.86
C VAL A 105 -11.43 2.68 -10.54
N LYS A 106 -12.38 2.39 -11.43
CA LYS A 106 -13.79 2.72 -11.22
C LYS A 106 -14.46 1.85 -10.16
N HIS A 107 -14.06 0.60 -10.03
CA HIS A 107 -14.76 -0.38 -9.19
C HIS A 107 -14.04 -0.77 -7.90
N LEU A 108 -12.79 -0.38 -7.75
CA LEU A 108 -12.02 -0.66 -6.54
C LEU A 108 -11.62 0.64 -5.85
N ASP A 109 -11.73 0.63 -4.54
CA ASP A 109 -11.31 1.76 -3.72
C ASP A 109 -9.80 1.72 -3.49
N ILE A 110 -9.07 2.17 -4.52
CA ILE A 110 -7.61 2.29 -4.50
C ILE A 110 -7.22 3.75 -4.67
N ASP A 111 -6.00 4.07 -4.30
CA ASP A 111 -5.50 5.44 -4.33
C ASP A 111 -4.63 5.70 -5.54
N ASP A 112 -4.02 4.67 -6.11
CA ASP A 112 -3.21 4.80 -7.32
C ASP A 112 -3.07 3.44 -8.00
N TYR A 113 -2.83 3.49 -9.32
CA TYR A 113 -2.61 2.30 -10.15
C TYR A 113 -1.42 2.58 -11.05
N ARG A 114 -0.32 1.86 -10.85
CA ARG A 114 0.93 2.09 -11.56
C ARG A 114 1.48 0.83 -12.21
N GLU A 115 2.17 1.02 -13.32
CA GLU A 115 2.97 -0.05 -13.89
C GLU A 115 4.29 -0.15 -13.13
N LYS A 116 4.78 -1.37 -12.88
CA LYS A 116 6.03 -1.58 -12.13
C LYS A 116 7.20 -0.83 -12.76
N GLN A 117 7.28 -0.82 -14.09
CA GLN A 117 8.35 -0.16 -14.82
C GLN A 117 8.34 1.35 -14.68
N ASP A 118 7.21 1.95 -14.36
CA ASP A 118 7.08 3.40 -14.16
C ASP A 118 7.50 3.84 -12.77
N LEU A 119 7.61 2.91 -11.83
CA LEU A 119 7.98 3.22 -10.46
C LEU A 119 9.49 3.04 -10.26
N THR A 120 10.26 3.98 -10.79
CA THR A 120 11.69 4.10 -10.50
C THR A 120 11.89 4.40 -9.02
N ALA A 121 13.12 4.29 -8.52
CA ALA A 121 13.43 4.60 -7.12
C ALA A 121 12.95 5.99 -6.73
N GLU A 122 13.22 6.99 -7.58
CA GLU A 122 12.78 8.37 -7.34
C GLU A 122 11.28 8.50 -7.30
N ARG A 123 10.56 7.87 -8.23
CA ARG A 123 9.10 7.92 -8.28
C ARG A 123 8.46 7.17 -7.12
N LEU A 124 9.05 6.07 -6.70
CA LEU A 124 8.60 5.34 -5.50
C LEU A 124 8.71 6.23 -4.26
N GLU A 125 9.83 6.92 -4.11
CA GLU A 125 10.04 7.82 -2.98
C GLU A 125 9.00 8.94 -2.97
N ILE A 126 8.80 9.60 -4.10
CA ILE A 126 7.79 10.67 -4.22
C ILE A 126 6.39 10.12 -3.94
N SER A 127 6.07 8.97 -4.51
CA SER A 127 4.78 8.31 -4.29
C SER A 127 4.54 8.05 -2.80
N LEU A 128 5.54 7.53 -2.10
CA LEU A 128 5.41 7.21 -0.69
C LEU A 128 5.20 8.49 0.15
N ILE A 129 5.98 9.52 -0.11
CA ILE A 129 5.86 10.78 0.63
C ILE A 129 4.44 11.36 0.50
N THR A 130 3.93 11.45 -0.72
CA THR A 130 2.59 12.00 -0.96
C THR A 130 1.50 11.11 -0.37
N THR A 131 1.67 9.81 -0.47
CA THR A 131 0.73 8.83 0.07
C THR A 131 0.65 8.89 1.59
N LEU A 132 1.79 8.97 2.26
CA LEU A 132 1.82 9.07 3.72
C LEU A 132 1.25 10.39 4.22
N ARG A 133 1.44 11.47 3.49
CA ARG A 133 0.80 12.75 3.82
C ARG A 133 -0.72 12.64 3.77
N THR A 134 -1.24 11.95 2.76
CA THR A 134 -2.68 11.71 2.66
C THR A 134 -3.19 10.89 3.83
N TYR A 135 -2.49 9.82 4.16
CA TYR A 135 -2.85 9.00 5.32
C TYR A 135 -2.87 9.82 6.60
N GLN A 136 -1.85 10.66 6.80
CA GLN A 136 -1.76 11.50 7.98
C GLN A 136 -2.96 12.44 8.10
N LYS A 137 -3.35 13.07 7.00
CA LYS A 137 -4.50 13.97 6.98
C LYS A 137 -5.81 13.24 7.28
N LEU A 138 -6.00 12.05 6.71
CA LEU A 138 -7.18 11.24 6.96
C LEU A 138 -7.25 10.75 8.40
N SER A 139 -6.12 10.34 8.95
CA SER A 139 -6.05 9.87 10.35
C SER A 139 -6.32 11.00 11.34
N ALA A 140 -5.81 12.19 11.06
CA ALA A 140 -6.09 13.38 11.86
C ALA A 140 -7.58 13.75 11.80
N PHE A 141 -8.17 13.66 10.62
CA PHE A 141 -9.61 13.91 10.45
C PHE A 141 -10.45 12.88 11.21
N LYS A 142 -10.07 11.61 11.15
CA LYS A 142 -10.73 10.54 11.92
C LYS A 142 -10.69 10.84 13.42
N ALA A 143 -9.52 11.22 13.94
CA ALA A 143 -9.36 11.52 15.35
C ALA A 143 -10.22 12.74 15.75
N ALA A 144 -10.28 13.77 14.90
CA ALA A 144 -11.11 14.95 15.15
C ALA A 144 -12.60 14.61 15.17
N CYS A 145 -13.05 13.73 14.30
CA CYS A 145 -14.45 13.29 14.25
C CYS A 145 -14.82 12.38 15.43
N ALA A 146 -13.86 11.64 15.97
CA ALA A 146 -14.11 10.73 17.10
C ALA A 146 -14.21 11.47 18.43
N ASN A 147 -13.73 12.71 18.50
CA ASN A 147 -13.77 13.55 19.70
C ASN A 147 -14.64 14.79 19.44
N PRO A 148 -15.96 14.66 19.57
CA PRO A 148 -16.86 15.81 19.41
C PRO A 148 -16.71 16.85 20.51
#